data_a345a2343e136c321e53f9bc0fdf5005
#
_entry.id   a345a2343e136c321e53f9bc0fdf5005
#
_cell.length_a   1.000
_cell.length_b   1.000
_cell.length_c   1.000
_cell.angle_alpha   90.00
_cell.angle_beta   90.00
_cell.angle_gamma   90.00
#
_symmetry.space_group_name_H-M   'P 1'
#
loop_
_entity.id
_entity.type
_entity.pdbx_description
1 polymer ?
#
loop_
_entity_poly.entity_id
_entity_poly.type
_entity_poly.pdbx_seq_one_letter_code
_entity_poly.pdbx_strand_id
1 'polypeptide(L)'
;LFKKNLENVGVVGASFAVYQNGKVLVNLYGGFRDRDKKNKWDQNTIVNIHSTSKGIVAMIVAKLIDENKLDLEKNVADYWPEFANCGKEGRKVKTLLSHQAGMYGWRQPIDETDFYKWDYVVDLLANQEPYHKADEKICYHPKTIGFLVGELIKRVTNKSVGKNLEELLNSPLETKCFIG
;
A
#
# COMPACT_ATOMS: atom_id res chain seq x y z
N LEU A 1 1.92 -7.99 -29.79
CA LEU A 1 0.76 -7.58 -28.98
C LEU A 1 0.99 -6.22 -28.31
N PHE A 2 2.11 -6.01 -27.57
CA PHE A 2 2.42 -4.76 -26.84
C PHE A 2 2.36 -3.53 -27.77
N LYS A 3 3.08 -3.57 -28.91
CA LYS A 3 3.07 -2.50 -29.92
C LYS A 3 1.66 -2.22 -30.46
N LYS A 4 0.87 -3.25 -30.75
CA LYS A 4 -0.52 -3.11 -31.22
C LYS A 4 -1.42 -2.41 -30.20
N ASN A 5 -1.22 -2.63 -28.90
CA ASN A 5 -1.98 -1.94 -27.85
C ASN A 5 -1.70 -0.43 -27.84
N LEU A 6 -0.45 -0.04 -28.04
CA LEU A 6 -0.07 1.38 -28.13
C LEU A 6 -0.65 2.06 -29.38
N GLU A 7 -0.74 1.32 -30.50
CA GLU A 7 -1.19 1.87 -31.78
C GLU A 7 -2.72 1.86 -31.94
N ASN A 8 -3.38 0.80 -31.47
CA ASN A 8 -4.79 0.53 -31.85
C ASN A 8 -5.80 0.60 -30.71
N VAL A 9 -5.37 0.57 -29.43
CA VAL A 9 -6.27 0.49 -28.28
C VAL A 9 -6.32 1.80 -27.46
N GLY A 10 -5.63 2.84 -27.93
CA GLY A 10 -5.62 4.15 -27.25
C GLY A 10 -4.80 4.20 -25.97
N VAL A 11 -3.95 3.22 -25.72
CA VAL A 11 -2.98 3.24 -24.62
C VAL A 11 -1.94 4.32 -24.94
N VAL A 12 -1.86 5.33 -24.08
CA VAL A 12 -0.94 6.46 -24.28
C VAL A 12 0.51 6.03 -24.12
N GLY A 13 0.80 5.26 -23.08
CA GLY A 13 2.11 4.69 -22.82
C GLY A 13 2.02 3.55 -21.83
N ALA A 14 2.98 2.64 -21.87
CA ALA A 14 3.03 1.48 -21.00
C ALA A 14 4.44 0.92 -20.85
N SER A 15 4.63 0.12 -19.80
CA SER A 15 5.78 -0.79 -19.67
C SER A 15 5.29 -2.19 -19.31
N PHE A 16 6.08 -3.20 -19.68
CA PHE A 16 5.81 -4.59 -19.36
C PHE A 16 7.13 -5.34 -19.17
N ALA A 17 7.31 -5.96 -18.02
CA ALA A 17 8.51 -6.72 -17.71
C ALA A 17 8.15 -8.14 -17.23
N VAL A 18 8.98 -9.11 -17.60
CA VAL A 18 8.89 -10.49 -17.12
C VAL A 18 10.26 -10.95 -16.68
N TYR A 19 10.31 -11.47 -15.45
CA TYR A 19 11.48 -12.09 -14.87
C TYR A 19 11.19 -13.55 -14.56
N GLN A 20 12.18 -14.41 -14.80
CA GLN A 20 12.12 -15.82 -14.41
C GLN A 20 13.51 -16.26 -13.94
N ASN A 21 13.58 -16.86 -12.74
CA ASN A 21 14.83 -17.35 -12.16
C ASN A 21 15.97 -16.29 -12.15
N GLY A 22 15.61 -15.05 -11.78
CA GLY A 22 16.55 -13.92 -11.75
C GLY A 22 16.98 -13.36 -13.11
N LYS A 23 16.41 -13.88 -14.23
CA LYS A 23 16.72 -13.40 -15.57
C LYS A 23 15.56 -12.59 -16.14
N VAL A 24 15.89 -11.48 -16.80
CA VAL A 24 14.94 -10.68 -17.57
C VAL A 24 14.60 -11.45 -18.85
N LEU A 25 13.34 -11.85 -19.01
CA LEU A 25 12.84 -12.47 -20.25
C LEU A 25 12.21 -11.42 -21.18
N VAL A 26 11.53 -10.43 -20.60
CA VAL A 26 10.88 -9.35 -21.33
C VAL A 26 11.10 -8.06 -20.55
N ASN A 27 11.44 -6.99 -21.25
CA ASN A 27 11.47 -5.62 -20.74
C ASN A 27 11.08 -4.67 -21.87
N LEU A 28 9.80 -4.32 -21.91
CA LEU A 28 9.20 -3.48 -22.94
C LEU A 28 8.67 -2.20 -22.31
N TYR A 29 8.90 -1.10 -22.99
CA TYR A 29 8.27 0.18 -22.68
C TYR A 29 8.06 0.96 -23.97
N GLY A 30 7.08 1.88 -23.99
CA GLY A 30 6.82 2.68 -25.17
C GLY A 30 5.59 3.56 -25.05
N GLY A 31 5.37 4.36 -26.10
CA GLY A 31 4.34 5.38 -26.12
C GLY A 31 4.80 6.68 -25.45
N PHE A 32 3.91 7.36 -24.75
CA PHE A 32 4.13 8.67 -24.15
C PHE A 32 3.71 8.66 -22.66
N ARG A 33 4.38 9.47 -21.86
CA ARG A 33 4.06 9.63 -20.43
C ARG A 33 2.97 10.69 -20.16
N ASP A 34 2.53 11.40 -21.20
CA ASP A 34 1.50 12.43 -21.13
C ASP A 34 0.48 12.28 -22.28
N ARG A 35 -0.75 12.74 -22.03
CA ARG A 35 -1.86 12.67 -23.00
C ARG A 35 -1.63 13.49 -24.25
N ASP A 36 -0.87 14.58 -24.15
CA ASP A 36 -0.54 15.47 -25.29
C ASP A 36 0.52 14.86 -26.19
N LYS A 37 1.08 13.70 -25.84
CA LYS A 37 2.10 12.97 -26.59
C LYS A 37 3.36 13.78 -26.87
N LYS A 38 3.73 14.68 -25.96
CA LYS A 38 4.93 15.52 -26.07
C LYS A 38 6.19 14.82 -25.53
N ASN A 39 6.03 14.03 -24.48
CA ASN A 39 7.13 13.37 -23.80
C ASN A 39 7.05 11.86 -23.99
N LYS A 40 8.08 11.27 -24.58
CA LYS A 40 8.16 9.82 -24.78
C LYS A 40 8.28 9.08 -23.45
N TRP A 41 7.68 7.91 -23.40
CA TRP A 41 7.90 6.96 -22.30
C TRP A 41 9.30 6.35 -22.44
N ASP A 42 10.06 6.33 -21.37
CA ASP A 42 11.37 5.72 -21.26
C ASP A 42 11.42 4.75 -20.06
N GLN A 43 12.56 4.10 -19.87
CA GLN A 43 12.77 3.13 -18.79
C GLN A 43 12.65 3.74 -17.37
N ASN A 44 12.79 5.06 -17.22
CA ASN A 44 12.73 5.78 -15.96
C ASN A 44 11.37 6.47 -15.74
N THR A 45 10.40 6.24 -16.63
CA THR A 45 9.07 6.85 -16.51
C THR A 45 8.34 6.29 -15.29
N ILE A 46 7.97 7.16 -14.37
CA ILE A 46 7.24 6.83 -13.14
C ILE A 46 5.75 7.01 -13.39
N VAL A 47 4.95 6.06 -12.91
CA VAL A 47 3.49 6.08 -13.01
C VAL A 47 2.85 5.65 -11.71
N ASN A 48 1.62 6.10 -11.50
CA ASN A 48 0.83 5.64 -10.37
C ASN A 48 0.41 4.17 -10.60
N ILE A 49 0.83 3.30 -9.68
CA ILE A 49 0.53 1.87 -9.73
C ILE A 49 -0.68 1.47 -8.87
N HIS A 50 -1.38 2.46 -8.30
CA HIS A 50 -2.58 2.24 -7.49
C HIS A 50 -2.42 1.12 -6.45
N SER A 51 -3.33 0.15 -6.44
CA SER A 51 -3.36 -0.93 -5.44
C SER A 51 -2.18 -1.91 -5.51
N THR A 52 -1.36 -1.88 -6.55
CA THR A 52 -0.09 -2.62 -6.57
C THR A 52 0.85 -2.15 -5.46
N SER A 53 0.71 -0.91 -5.01
CA SER A 53 1.42 -0.36 -3.83
C SER A 53 1.21 -1.21 -2.57
N LYS A 54 0.06 -1.89 -2.41
CA LYS A 54 -0.20 -2.77 -1.27
C LYS A 54 0.79 -3.95 -1.21
N GLY A 55 1.19 -4.48 -2.38
CA GLY A 55 2.23 -5.51 -2.45
C GLY A 55 3.58 -5.01 -1.96
N ILE A 56 3.93 -3.76 -2.28
CA ILE A 56 5.16 -3.13 -1.82
C ILE A 56 5.12 -2.91 -0.30
N VAL A 57 4.00 -2.42 0.23
CA VAL A 57 3.80 -2.30 1.69
C VAL A 57 3.87 -3.66 2.38
N ALA A 58 3.33 -4.71 1.76
CA ALA A 58 3.43 -6.07 2.29
C ALA A 58 4.88 -6.59 2.37
N MET A 59 5.78 -6.15 1.47
CA MET A 59 7.21 -6.46 1.58
C MET A 59 7.84 -5.81 2.81
N ILE A 60 7.48 -4.56 3.12
CA ILE A 60 7.94 -3.88 4.37
C ILE A 60 7.45 -4.67 5.58
N VAL A 61 6.16 -5.05 5.60
CA VAL A 61 5.57 -5.85 6.68
C VAL A 61 6.31 -7.20 6.84
N ALA A 62 6.57 -7.90 5.74
CA ALA A 62 7.30 -9.18 5.77
C ALA A 62 8.69 -9.04 6.39
N LYS A 63 9.41 -7.96 6.03
CA LYS A 63 10.71 -7.65 6.65
C LYS A 63 10.58 -7.37 8.15
N LEU A 64 9.57 -6.63 8.58
CA LEU A 64 9.35 -6.35 10.01
C LEU A 64 9.00 -7.61 10.81
N ILE A 65 8.34 -8.58 10.17
CA ILE A 65 8.06 -9.89 10.76
C ILE A 65 9.37 -10.68 10.90
N ASP A 66 10.17 -10.74 9.85
CA ASP A 66 11.47 -11.41 9.84
C ASP A 66 12.43 -10.85 10.93
N GLU A 67 12.36 -9.54 11.15
CA GLU A 67 13.10 -8.84 12.21
C GLU A 67 12.46 -8.96 13.62
N ASN A 68 11.39 -9.75 13.79
CA ASN A 68 10.63 -9.89 15.02
C ASN A 68 10.07 -8.57 15.60
N LYS A 69 9.90 -7.56 14.77
CA LYS A 69 9.31 -6.26 15.13
C LYS A 69 7.79 -6.26 15.04
N LEU A 70 7.23 -7.13 14.22
CA LEU A 70 5.80 -7.31 14.02
C LEU A 70 5.45 -8.80 14.05
N ASP A 71 4.35 -9.15 14.71
CA ASP A 71 3.86 -10.52 14.82
C ASP A 71 2.42 -10.59 14.32
N LEU A 72 2.14 -11.49 13.39
CA LEU A 72 0.82 -11.69 12.79
C LEU A 72 -0.24 -12.15 13.79
N GLU A 73 0.16 -12.86 14.84
CA GLU A 73 -0.74 -13.42 15.85
C GLU A 73 -1.04 -12.45 17.01
N LYS A 74 -0.25 -11.40 17.15
CA LYS A 74 -0.51 -10.33 18.12
C LYS A 74 -1.69 -9.46 17.68
N ASN A 75 -2.32 -8.82 18.67
CA ASN A 75 -3.36 -7.85 18.39
C ASN A 75 -2.76 -6.55 17.82
N VAL A 76 -3.50 -5.88 16.98
CA VAL A 76 -3.14 -4.54 16.49
C VAL A 76 -2.94 -3.58 17.67
N ALA A 77 -3.76 -3.71 18.70
CA ALA A 77 -3.71 -2.90 19.92
C ALA A 77 -2.39 -3.07 20.71
N ASP A 78 -1.67 -4.17 20.56
CA ASP A 78 -0.37 -4.37 21.22
C ASP A 78 0.70 -3.41 20.67
N TYR A 79 0.51 -2.91 19.46
CA TYR A 79 1.38 -1.94 18.79
C TYR A 79 0.75 -0.54 18.72
N TRP A 80 -0.57 -0.48 18.66
CA TRP A 80 -1.37 0.72 18.51
C TRP A 80 -2.53 0.68 19.54
N PRO A 81 -2.29 1.08 20.81
CA PRO A 81 -3.25 0.93 21.90
C PRO A 81 -4.62 1.59 21.62
N GLU A 82 -4.63 2.75 20.97
CA GLU A 82 -5.86 3.48 20.65
C GLU A 82 -6.77 2.71 19.67
N PHE A 83 -6.22 1.78 18.92
CA PHE A 83 -7.01 0.92 18.03
C PHE A 83 -7.96 -0.03 18.80
N ALA A 84 -7.71 -0.29 20.08
CA ALA A 84 -8.59 -1.09 20.93
C ALA A 84 -9.99 -0.50 21.09
N ASN A 85 -10.14 0.81 20.88
CA ASN A 85 -11.42 1.50 21.06
C ASN A 85 -12.53 0.86 20.20
N CYS A 86 -13.77 1.00 20.70
CA CYS A 86 -14.99 0.53 20.03
C CYS A 86 -14.99 -0.98 19.71
N GLY A 87 -14.46 -1.80 20.63
CA GLY A 87 -14.51 -3.27 20.54
C GLY A 87 -13.57 -3.87 19.50
N LYS A 88 -12.40 -3.22 19.27
CA LYS A 88 -11.39 -3.70 18.33
C LYS A 88 -10.16 -4.33 19.00
N GLU A 89 -10.15 -4.46 20.33
CA GLU A 89 -9.00 -4.92 21.13
C GLU A 89 -8.44 -6.28 20.68
N GLY A 90 -9.30 -7.21 20.30
CA GLY A 90 -8.92 -8.57 19.91
C GLY A 90 -8.56 -8.74 18.41
N ARG A 91 -8.51 -7.66 17.62
CA ARG A 91 -8.18 -7.77 16.19
C ARG A 91 -6.71 -7.99 15.97
N LYS A 92 -6.38 -9.14 15.39
CA LYS A 92 -5.01 -9.52 15.09
C LYS A 92 -4.45 -8.78 13.88
N VAL A 93 -3.13 -8.65 13.84
CA VAL A 93 -2.41 -8.07 12.69
C VAL A 93 -2.75 -8.82 11.39
N LYS A 94 -2.80 -10.15 11.40
CA LYS A 94 -3.19 -10.95 10.22
C LYS A 94 -4.61 -10.66 9.73
N THR A 95 -5.55 -10.43 10.63
CA THR A 95 -6.95 -10.07 10.32
C THR A 95 -7.03 -8.74 9.57
N LEU A 96 -6.19 -7.77 9.98
CA LEU A 96 -6.07 -6.48 9.30
C LEU A 96 -5.50 -6.65 7.90
N LEU A 97 -4.36 -7.35 7.76
CA LEU A 97 -3.67 -7.56 6.49
C LEU A 97 -4.48 -8.36 5.47
N SER A 98 -5.38 -9.24 5.94
CA SER A 98 -6.25 -10.06 5.10
C SER A 98 -7.60 -9.42 4.76
N HIS A 99 -7.77 -8.12 5.05
CA HIS A 99 -9.02 -7.39 4.80
C HIS A 99 -10.25 -7.90 5.57
N GLN A 100 -10.04 -8.47 6.76
CA GLN A 100 -11.09 -9.04 7.59
C GLN A 100 -11.37 -8.24 8.87
N ALA A 101 -10.74 -7.07 9.02
CA ALA A 101 -10.87 -6.25 10.23
C ALA A 101 -12.16 -5.42 10.30
N GLY A 102 -12.98 -5.40 9.25
CA GLY A 102 -14.19 -4.58 9.22
C GLY A 102 -13.94 -3.07 9.18
N MET A 103 -12.78 -2.66 8.66
CA MET A 103 -12.33 -1.26 8.67
C MET A 103 -12.18 -0.67 7.26
N TYR A 104 -13.06 -1.07 6.33
CA TYR A 104 -12.93 -0.75 4.90
C TYR A 104 -13.34 0.68 4.49
N GLY A 105 -13.79 1.49 5.42
CA GLY A 105 -14.16 2.90 5.20
C GLY A 105 -14.10 3.70 6.49
N TRP A 106 -14.25 5.01 6.38
CA TRP A 106 -14.50 5.88 7.51
C TRP A 106 -16.01 6.01 7.73
N ARG A 107 -16.47 5.96 8.97
CA ARG A 107 -17.88 6.20 9.30
C ARG A 107 -18.23 7.68 9.19
N GLN A 108 -17.29 8.54 9.55
CA GLN A 108 -17.40 9.97 9.36
C GLN A 108 -17.02 10.33 7.93
N PRO A 109 -17.76 11.22 7.25
CA PRO A 109 -17.36 11.76 5.96
C PRO A 109 -15.99 12.44 6.05
N ILE A 110 -15.13 12.14 5.10
CA ILE A 110 -13.84 12.78 4.90
C ILE A 110 -13.73 13.24 3.46
N ASP A 111 -12.99 14.29 3.22
CA ASP A 111 -12.71 14.80 1.87
C ASP A 111 -11.28 14.46 1.40
N GLU A 112 -10.97 14.84 0.16
CA GLU A 112 -9.65 14.53 -0.43
C GLU A 112 -8.50 15.21 0.30
N THR A 113 -8.73 16.36 0.92
CA THR A 113 -7.69 17.11 1.64
C THR A 113 -7.37 16.47 3.00
N ASP A 114 -8.31 15.71 3.57
CA ASP A 114 -8.10 15.03 4.83
C ASP A 114 -7.07 13.91 4.70
N PHE A 115 -6.91 13.29 3.54
CA PHE A 115 -5.90 12.26 3.32
C PHE A 115 -4.46 12.75 3.56
N TYR A 116 -4.22 14.06 3.52
CA TYR A 116 -2.93 14.65 3.84
C TYR A 116 -2.72 14.92 5.34
N LYS A 117 -3.75 14.71 6.18
CA LYS A 117 -3.74 14.90 7.63
C LYS A 117 -3.64 13.52 8.31
N TRP A 118 -2.46 12.91 8.25
CA TRP A 118 -2.25 11.52 8.70
C TRP A 118 -2.85 11.22 10.06
N ASP A 119 -2.46 11.98 11.09
CA ASP A 119 -2.89 11.72 12.46
C ASP A 119 -4.41 11.84 12.64
N TYR A 120 -5.05 12.79 11.95
CA TYR A 120 -6.51 12.96 11.95
C TYR A 120 -7.22 11.73 11.35
N VAL A 121 -6.79 11.29 10.18
CA VAL A 121 -7.41 10.17 9.47
C VAL A 121 -7.23 8.85 10.21
N VAL A 122 -6.07 8.67 10.83
CA VAL A 122 -5.73 7.50 11.66
C VAL A 122 -6.53 7.51 12.96
N ASP A 123 -6.68 8.68 13.61
CA ASP A 123 -7.49 8.83 14.83
C ASP A 123 -8.97 8.48 14.57
N LEU A 124 -9.53 8.90 13.45
CA LEU A 124 -10.88 8.50 13.05
C LEU A 124 -11.02 6.97 12.94
N LEU A 125 -10.03 6.29 12.37
CA LEU A 125 -10.03 4.82 12.26
C LEU A 125 -9.87 4.15 13.62
N ALA A 126 -9.07 4.71 14.51
CA ALA A 126 -8.89 4.19 15.86
C ALA A 126 -10.17 4.31 16.69
N ASN A 127 -10.93 5.39 16.53
CA ASN A 127 -12.07 5.73 17.36
C ASN A 127 -13.44 5.36 16.77
N GLN A 128 -13.50 4.75 15.61
CA GLN A 128 -14.75 4.29 15.01
C GLN A 128 -15.06 2.82 15.32
N GLU A 129 -16.35 2.49 15.32
CA GLU A 129 -16.80 1.11 15.33
C GLU A 129 -16.49 0.42 13.99
N PRO A 130 -16.10 -0.85 14.00
CA PRO A 130 -15.95 -1.62 12.77
C PRO A 130 -17.32 -1.86 12.11
N TYR A 131 -17.32 -2.11 10.80
CA TYR A 131 -18.54 -2.41 10.04
C TYR A 131 -19.03 -3.85 10.21
N HIS A 132 -18.15 -4.75 10.65
CA HIS A 132 -18.47 -6.15 10.98
C HIS A 132 -17.46 -6.70 11.99
N LYS A 133 -17.77 -7.85 12.57
CA LYS A 133 -16.85 -8.54 13.49
C LYS A 133 -15.58 -9.00 12.75
N ALA A 134 -14.48 -9.09 13.50
CA ALA A 134 -13.24 -9.63 12.96
C ALA A 134 -13.45 -11.05 12.44
N ASP A 135 -12.76 -11.38 11.35
CA ASP A 135 -12.76 -12.70 10.72
C ASP A 135 -14.14 -13.23 10.26
N GLU A 136 -15.19 -12.39 10.33
CA GLU A 136 -16.54 -12.77 9.88
C GLU A 136 -16.62 -12.85 8.35
N LYS A 137 -16.01 -11.91 7.66
CA LYS A 137 -15.99 -11.83 6.20
C LYS A 137 -14.81 -11.03 5.68
N ILE A 138 -14.45 -11.28 4.44
CA ILE A 138 -13.46 -10.49 3.70
C ILE A 138 -14.19 -9.32 3.03
N CYS A 139 -13.74 -8.11 3.31
CA CYS A 139 -14.22 -6.91 2.67
C CYS A 139 -13.03 -6.02 2.30
N TYR A 140 -12.77 -5.85 1.01
CA TYR A 140 -11.60 -5.10 0.56
C TYR A 140 -11.54 -3.70 1.17
N HIS A 141 -10.41 -3.35 1.75
CA HIS A 141 -10.12 -2.05 2.37
C HIS A 141 -9.35 -1.17 1.36
N PRO A 142 -10.00 -0.54 0.37
CA PRO A 142 -9.28 0.05 -0.77
C PRO A 142 -8.32 1.17 -0.38
N LYS A 143 -8.75 2.06 0.50
CA LYS A 143 -7.98 3.23 0.96
C LYS A 143 -7.50 3.07 2.41
N THR A 144 -8.38 2.63 3.30
CA THR A 144 -8.09 2.56 4.74
C THR A 144 -6.92 1.65 5.09
N ILE A 145 -6.67 0.59 4.31
CA ILE A 145 -5.55 -0.34 4.56
C ILE A 145 -4.19 0.38 4.56
N GLY A 146 -4.03 1.38 3.71
CA GLY A 146 -2.80 2.18 3.65
C GLY A 146 -2.52 2.90 4.96
N PHE A 147 -3.54 3.49 5.57
CA PHE A 147 -3.44 4.17 6.86
C PHE A 147 -3.30 3.18 8.02
N LEU A 148 -4.10 2.11 8.02
CA LEU A 148 -4.08 1.10 9.08
C LEU A 148 -2.73 0.38 9.16
N VAL A 149 -2.24 -0.13 8.05
CA VAL A 149 -0.93 -0.82 8.00
C VAL A 149 0.22 0.17 8.10
N GLY A 150 0.07 1.35 7.49
CA GLY A 150 1.05 2.41 7.59
C GLY A 150 1.27 2.90 9.02
N GLU A 151 0.20 2.99 9.82
CA GLU A 151 0.31 3.35 11.24
C GLU A 151 1.02 2.24 12.04
N LEU A 152 0.72 0.96 11.79
CA LEU A 152 1.48 -0.14 12.41
C LEU A 152 2.97 -0.04 12.07
N ILE A 153 3.33 0.17 10.80
CA ILE A 153 4.72 0.36 10.38
C ILE A 153 5.35 1.54 11.12
N LYS A 154 4.65 2.69 11.18
CA LYS A 154 5.11 3.90 11.88
C LYS A 154 5.37 3.61 13.36
N ARG A 155 4.46 2.90 14.04
CA ARG A 155 4.58 2.57 15.48
C ARG A 155 5.77 1.67 15.79
N VAL A 156 6.03 0.67 14.97
CA VAL A 156 7.13 -0.28 15.22
C VAL A 156 8.50 0.19 14.73
N THR A 157 8.52 1.19 13.82
CA THR A 157 9.80 1.68 13.25
C THR A 157 10.13 3.13 13.59
N ASN A 158 9.16 3.91 14.09
CA ASN A 158 9.23 5.37 14.22
C ASN A 158 9.53 6.10 12.89
N LYS A 159 9.15 5.49 11.74
CA LYS A 159 9.39 6.02 10.40
C LYS A 159 8.13 5.88 9.57
N SER A 160 7.92 6.81 8.62
CA SER A 160 6.84 6.69 7.64
C SER A 160 7.03 5.47 6.73
N VAL A 161 5.97 5.07 6.04
CA VAL A 161 6.03 4.01 5.01
C VAL A 161 7.05 4.37 3.92
N GLY A 162 7.03 5.62 3.44
CA GLY A 162 7.98 6.11 2.43
C GLY A 162 9.44 6.02 2.89
N LYS A 163 9.73 6.31 4.18
CA LYS A 163 11.08 6.19 4.71
C LYS A 163 11.53 4.73 4.84
N ASN A 164 10.65 3.84 5.26
CA ASN A 164 10.92 2.41 5.28
C ASN A 164 11.14 1.86 3.85
N LEU A 165 10.37 2.32 2.88
CA LEU A 165 10.52 1.96 1.47
C LEU A 165 11.87 2.42 0.92
N GLU A 166 12.29 3.65 1.24
CA GLU A 166 13.60 4.17 0.84
C GLU A 166 14.74 3.28 1.33
N GLU A 167 14.71 2.91 2.61
CA GLU A 167 15.75 2.10 3.24
C GLU A 167 15.73 0.62 2.77
N LEU A 168 14.54 0.06 2.51
CA LEU A 168 14.38 -1.34 2.15
C LEU A 168 14.62 -1.60 0.66
N LEU A 169 14.18 -0.70 -0.19
CA LEU A 169 14.06 -0.95 -1.62
C LEU A 169 14.87 0.05 -2.45
N ASN A 170 14.60 1.36 -2.29
CA ASN A 170 15.17 2.35 -3.19
C ASN A 170 16.69 2.44 -3.07
N SER A 171 17.20 2.63 -1.85
CA SER A 171 18.65 2.78 -1.63
C SER A 171 19.42 1.50 -1.96
N PRO A 172 19.04 0.29 -1.50
CA PRO A 172 19.79 -0.93 -1.80
C PRO A 172 19.75 -1.37 -3.26
N LEU A 173 18.66 -1.08 -3.98
CA LEU A 173 18.43 -1.54 -5.35
C LEU A 173 18.52 -0.41 -6.39
N GLU A 174 18.87 0.80 -5.98
CA GLU A 174 18.93 2.00 -6.83
C GLU A 174 17.63 2.23 -7.61
N THR A 175 16.48 1.91 -6.99
CA THR A 175 15.15 2.07 -7.59
C THR A 175 14.52 3.40 -7.23
N LYS A 176 13.40 3.74 -7.90
CA LYS A 176 12.61 4.95 -7.65
C LYS A 176 11.14 4.57 -7.46
N CYS A 177 10.79 4.23 -6.23
CA CYS A 177 9.42 3.93 -5.82
C CYS A 177 9.01 4.91 -4.72
N PHE A 178 7.81 5.47 -4.79
CA PHE A 178 7.33 6.49 -3.85
C PHE A 178 5.98 6.08 -3.28
N ILE A 179 5.85 6.19 -1.95
CA ILE A 179 4.61 6.08 -1.19
C ILE A 179 4.60 7.23 -0.20
N GLY A 180 3.58 8.10 -0.29
CA GLY A 180 3.37 9.23 0.60
C GLY A 180 2.58 8.87 1.83
#